data_29120162310ba4ca8cb35157921232c1
#
_entry.id   29120162310ba4ca8cb35157921232c1
#
_cell.length_a   1.000
_cell.length_b   1.000
_cell.length_c   1.000
_cell.angle_alpha   90.00
_cell.angle_beta   90.00
_cell.angle_gamma   90.00
#
_symmetry.space_group_name_H-M   'P 1'
#
loop_
_entity.id
_entity.type
_entity.pdbx_description
1 polymer ?
#
loop_
_entity_poly.entity_id
_entity_poly.type
_entity_poly.pdbx_seq_one_letter_code
_entity_poly.pdbx_strand_id
1 'polypeptide(L)'
;MNRIIRCGISLLIVISLLCACQATTAPSVSESALATSPVSSAESQVQADNAPITTVQLLEDYDYLWTALEENYVFFPILEQQGIDISDIQADTRNLIQNQEPDASAFYETLRQMFLKCNHFAHLNVVSKDVYDSMARYYCAEGQEESGWKDALEKENVRRFYENAPANAFEQTAPNPAASETIHAEYDDQRKAIIITIRSFAQEKLQQDQQYLQDFFLSHAEDEVRDIVFDITHNRGGSTLYWNENIVATFGGSYTWDTWLYVRDTALTRQFLADAQEYQPIDRLPEEHPAPEFVSELGLTDFCHYTECLNSDATLPDNLLSAKRWVLVDDAVYSAAESFAYFCKKTGWATLVGTATDGDGLGVTPVMVDLPNTGILVRFSAQAGENPDGTCNTERGTKPDYACGRFEAPIAAFERVRTEE
;
A
#
# COMPACT_ATOMS: atom_id res chain seq x y z
N MET A 1 31.66 21.80 -5.64
CA MET A 1 31.09 20.70 -6.40
C MET A 1 31.25 19.45 -5.56
N ASN A 2 30.45 19.30 -4.48
CA ASN A 2 30.45 18.16 -3.61
C ASN A 2 29.04 17.54 -3.67
N ARG A 3 28.93 16.41 -4.37
CA ARG A 3 27.73 15.59 -4.32
C ARG A 3 27.64 15.00 -2.91
N ILE A 4 26.68 15.47 -2.14
CA ILE A 4 26.31 14.84 -0.86
C ILE A 4 25.47 13.61 -1.22
N ILE A 5 26.11 12.44 -1.21
CA ILE A 5 25.44 11.16 -1.23
C ILE A 5 24.84 11.00 0.17
N ARG A 6 23.58 11.30 0.33
CA ARG A 6 22.82 10.85 1.49
C ARG A 6 22.23 9.49 1.17
N CYS A 7 22.93 8.40 1.56
CA CYS A 7 22.28 7.13 1.82
C CYS A 7 21.27 7.39 2.95
N GLY A 8 19.99 7.41 2.63
CA GLY A 8 18.94 7.33 3.62
C GLY A 8 19.09 5.99 4.32
N ILE A 9 19.73 5.99 5.49
CA ILE A 9 19.78 4.82 6.37
C ILE A 9 18.37 4.70 6.93
N SER A 10 17.56 3.82 6.34
CA SER A 10 16.42 3.25 7.05
C SER A 10 16.98 2.50 8.24
N LEU A 11 16.95 3.14 9.40
CA LEU A 11 17.40 2.56 10.65
C LEU A 11 16.43 1.43 11.03
N LEU A 12 16.73 0.22 10.60
CA LEU A 12 16.10 -1.00 11.09
C LEU A 12 16.55 -1.20 12.53
N ILE A 13 15.73 -0.72 13.48
CA ILE A 13 15.88 -1.08 14.90
C ILE A 13 15.33 -2.51 15.03
N VAL A 14 16.26 -3.47 14.99
CA VAL A 14 15.99 -4.84 15.43
C VAL A 14 15.89 -4.81 16.96
N ILE A 15 14.69 -4.73 17.50
CA ILE A 15 14.44 -4.95 18.93
C ILE A 15 14.31 -6.46 19.15
N SER A 16 15.40 -7.07 19.60
CA SER A 16 15.38 -8.42 20.17
C SER A 16 14.69 -8.36 21.53
N LEU A 17 13.45 -8.82 21.60
CA LEU A 17 12.71 -9.02 22.85
C LEU A 17 13.29 -10.23 23.61
N LEU A 18 14.16 -9.96 24.58
CA LEU A 18 14.45 -10.90 25.66
C LEU A 18 13.36 -10.79 26.72
N CYS A 19 12.58 -11.85 26.83
CA CYS A 19 11.62 -12.06 27.90
C CYS A 19 12.34 -12.26 29.22
N ALA A 20 12.12 -11.39 30.20
CA ALA A 20 12.42 -11.65 31.60
C ALA A 20 11.24 -11.24 32.47
N CYS A 21 10.53 -12.27 32.96
CA CYS A 21 9.57 -12.13 34.04
C CYS A 21 10.27 -11.73 35.32
N GLN A 22 9.81 -10.66 35.97
CA GLN A 22 9.87 -10.55 37.44
C GLN A 22 8.70 -9.72 37.97
N ALA A 23 7.93 -10.35 38.82
CA ALA A 23 6.88 -9.76 39.63
C ALA A 23 7.49 -9.02 40.83
N THR A 24 6.93 -7.85 41.17
CA THR A 24 6.89 -7.38 42.58
C THR A 24 5.87 -6.26 42.78
N THR A 25 4.88 -6.57 43.60
CA THR A 25 4.25 -5.83 44.70
C THR A 25 3.92 -4.33 44.57
N ALA A 26 2.61 -4.07 44.77
CA ALA A 26 2.06 -2.76 45.13
C ALA A 26 2.46 -2.27 46.53
N PRO A 27 2.33 -0.98 46.79
CA PRO A 27 1.65 -0.56 48.00
C PRO A 27 0.63 0.60 47.85
N SER A 28 -0.51 0.35 48.46
CA SER A 28 -1.39 1.17 49.34
C SER A 28 -1.47 2.70 49.23
N VAL A 29 -2.71 3.11 48.94
CA VAL A 29 -3.61 4.16 49.45
C VAL A 29 -3.04 5.24 50.40
N SER A 30 -3.29 6.50 50.06
CA SER A 30 -3.67 7.52 51.06
C SER A 30 -4.67 8.52 50.46
N GLU A 31 -5.84 8.59 51.10
CA GLU A 31 -6.87 9.61 50.97
C GLU A 31 -6.33 11.00 51.38
N SER A 32 -6.71 12.06 50.69
CA SER A 32 -7.26 13.25 51.36
C SER A 32 -7.70 14.36 50.41
N ALA A 33 -8.88 14.86 50.72
CA ALA A 33 -9.38 16.22 50.61
C ALA A 33 -10.13 16.64 49.33
N LEU A 34 -11.46 16.77 49.57
CA LEU A 34 -12.47 17.51 48.82
C LEU A 34 -12.04 18.96 48.48
N ALA A 35 -12.28 19.37 47.22
CA ALA A 35 -12.60 20.74 46.88
C ALA A 35 -13.67 20.74 45.80
N THR A 36 -14.84 21.20 46.19
CA THR A 36 -16.03 21.48 45.35
C THR A 36 -15.82 22.71 44.51
N SER A 37 -16.09 22.64 43.18
CA SER A 37 -16.58 23.76 42.32
C SER A 37 -16.80 23.26 40.88
N PRO A 38 -17.55 23.94 39.98
CA PRO A 38 -18.96 23.65 39.75
C PRO A 38 -19.16 22.84 38.45
N VAL A 39 -20.08 21.92 38.53
CA VAL A 39 -20.66 21.18 37.39
C VAL A 39 -21.54 22.13 36.61
N SER A 40 -21.09 22.65 35.47
CA SER A 40 -21.98 23.24 34.44
C SER A 40 -21.18 23.55 33.15
N SER A 41 -20.76 22.55 32.42
CA SER A 41 -20.43 22.61 30.99
C SER A 41 -20.22 21.25 30.33
N ALA A 42 -20.12 20.15 31.11
CA ALA A 42 -19.91 18.84 30.54
C ALA A 42 -21.18 18.13 30.02
N GLU A 43 -22.35 18.47 30.61
CA GLU A 43 -23.62 17.86 30.18
C GLU A 43 -24.15 18.38 28.83
N SER A 44 -23.76 19.58 28.39
CA SER A 44 -24.16 20.10 27.07
C SER A 44 -23.31 19.56 25.91
N GLN A 45 -22.07 19.14 26.15
CA GLN A 45 -21.21 18.52 25.13
C GLN A 45 -21.50 17.02 24.95
N VAL A 46 -21.85 16.32 26.04
CA VAL A 46 -22.17 14.87 25.96
C VAL A 46 -23.51 14.60 25.25
N GLN A 47 -24.45 15.58 25.26
CA GLN A 47 -25.70 15.48 24.53
C GLN A 47 -25.61 15.81 23.04
N ALA A 48 -24.58 16.55 22.61
CA ALA A 48 -24.34 16.84 21.19
C ALA A 48 -23.69 15.64 20.46
N ASP A 49 -22.92 14.81 21.17
CA ASP A 49 -22.17 13.67 20.59
C ASP A 49 -23.04 12.45 20.22
N ASN A 50 -24.30 12.39 20.65
CA ASN A 50 -25.21 11.27 20.37
C ASN A 50 -26.43 11.66 19.48
N ALA A 51 -26.43 12.83 18.87
CA ALA A 51 -27.47 13.19 17.92
C ALA A 51 -27.37 12.37 16.65
N PRO A 52 -28.48 11.83 16.09
CA PRO A 52 -28.45 11.13 14.82
C PRO A 52 -27.89 12.03 13.72
N ILE A 53 -27.04 11.46 12.86
CA ILE A 53 -26.51 12.18 11.69
C ILE A 53 -27.65 12.64 10.79
N THR A 54 -27.51 13.80 10.18
CA THR A 54 -28.52 14.40 9.30
C THR A 54 -28.10 14.34 7.84
N THR A 55 -29.06 14.37 6.90
CA THR A 55 -28.76 14.46 5.46
C THR A 55 -27.89 15.69 5.13
N VAL A 56 -28.05 16.79 5.84
CA VAL A 56 -27.25 18.02 5.66
C VAL A 56 -25.77 17.71 5.97
N GLN A 57 -25.48 17.06 7.09
CA GLN A 57 -24.13 16.69 7.48
C GLN A 57 -23.49 15.68 6.52
N LEU A 58 -24.27 14.72 6.00
CA LEU A 58 -23.78 13.77 4.98
C LEU A 58 -23.43 14.49 3.67
N LEU A 59 -24.21 15.49 3.27
CA LEU A 59 -23.91 16.29 2.09
C LEU A 59 -22.72 17.22 2.31
N GLU A 60 -22.56 17.78 3.51
CA GLU A 60 -21.35 18.53 3.88
C GLU A 60 -20.08 17.66 3.78
N ASP A 61 -20.14 16.42 4.30
CA ASP A 61 -19.04 15.45 4.18
C ASP A 61 -18.75 15.10 2.71
N TYR A 62 -19.79 14.93 1.92
CA TYR A 62 -19.69 14.64 0.50
C TYR A 62 -19.06 15.80 -0.30
N ASP A 63 -19.49 17.03 -0.05
CA ASP A 63 -18.96 18.21 -0.72
C ASP A 63 -17.49 18.48 -0.29
N TYR A 64 -17.18 18.24 0.99
CA TYR A 64 -15.82 18.29 1.50
C TYR A 64 -14.92 17.24 0.82
N LEU A 65 -15.40 16.00 0.69
CA LEU A 65 -14.68 14.93 0.01
C LEU A 65 -14.34 15.31 -1.44
N TRP A 66 -15.33 15.79 -2.21
CA TRP A 66 -15.11 16.18 -3.60
C TRP A 66 -14.14 17.33 -3.75
N THR A 67 -14.21 18.33 -2.87
CA THR A 67 -13.22 19.42 -2.83
C THR A 67 -11.80 18.86 -2.62
N ALA A 68 -11.66 17.95 -1.66
CA ALA A 68 -10.37 17.32 -1.38
C ALA A 68 -9.86 16.45 -2.55
N LEU A 69 -10.76 15.71 -3.22
CA LEU A 69 -10.40 14.89 -4.39
C LEU A 69 -10.00 15.76 -5.60
N GLU A 70 -10.75 16.81 -5.92
CA GLU A 70 -10.42 17.71 -7.02
C GLU A 70 -9.05 18.39 -6.84
N GLU A 71 -8.71 18.71 -5.60
CA GLU A 71 -7.42 19.31 -5.26
C GLU A 71 -6.26 18.31 -5.32
N ASN A 72 -6.46 17.08 -4.85
CA ASN A 72 -5.36 16.18 -4.46
C ASN A 72 -5.30 14.88 -5.26
N TYR A 73 -6.42 14.35 -5.78
CA TYR A 73 -6.45 13.12 -6.57
C TYR A 73 -6.11 13.44 -8.03
N VAL A 74 -4.88 13.21 -8.42
CA VAL A 74 -4.33 13.66 -9.72
C VAL A 74 -4.74 12.77 -10.90
N PHE A 75 -5.37 11.62 -10.68
CA PHE A 75 -5.61 10.61 -11.71
C PHE A 75 -6.98 10.68 -12.39
N PHE A 76 -7.82 11.69 -12.12
CA PHE A 76 -9.10 11.87 -12.83
C PHE A 76 -8.94 11.91 -14.37
N PRO A 77 -7.91 12.59 -14.94
CA PRO A 77 -7.72 12.59 -16.38
C PRO A 77 -7.55 11.18 -17.00
N ILE A 78 -6.90 10.26 -16.27
CA ILE A 78 -6.74 8.86 -16.72
C ILE A 78 -8.08 8.14 -16.71
N LEU A 79 -8.88 8.31 -15.65
CA LEU A 79 -10.22 7.72 -15.57
C LEU A 79 -11.15 8.22 -16.70
N GLU A 80 -11.11 9.51 -17.00
CA GLU A 80 -11.86 10.12 -18.09
C GLU A 80 -11.41 9.58 -19.47
N GLN A 81 -10.11 9.40 -19.69
CA GLN A 81 -9.56 8.77 -20.89
C GLN A 81 -10.02 7.31 -21.05
N GLN A 82 -10.25 6.62 -19.93
CA GLN A 82 -10.83 5.27 -19.90
C GLN A 82 -12.35 5.26 -20.11
N GLY A 83 -12.98 6.43 -20.28
CA GLY A 83 -14.41 6.58 -20.52
C GLY A 83 -15.28 6.59 -19.26
N ILE A 84 -14.70 6.84 -18.10
CA ILE A 84 -15.42 6.99 -16.83
C ILE A 84 -15.87 8.44 -16.70
N ASP A 85 -17.18 8.68 -16.66
CA ASP A 85 -17.75 10.02 -16.47
C ASP A 85 -17.79 10.39 -14.99
N ILE A 86 -16.79 11.16 -14.56
CA ILE A 86 -16.64 11.59 -13.16
C ILE A 86 -17.78 12.51 -12.74
N SER A 87 -18.25 13.40 -13.62
CA SER A 87 -19.34 14.35 -13.33
C SER A 87 -20.66 13.62 -13.10
N ASP A 88 -20.97 12.62 -13.91
CA ASP A 88 -22.18 11.80 -13.75
C ASP A 88 -22.11 10.99 -12.45
N ILE A 89 -20.96 10.40 -12.12
CA ILE A 89 -20.75 9.67 -10.86
C ILE A 89 -20.98 10.60 -9.67
N GLN A 90 -20.44 11.82 -9.70
CA GLN A 90 -20.63 12.82 -8.65
C GLN A 90 -22.10 13.22 -8.49
N ALA A 91 -22.78 13.54 -9.58
CA ALA A 91 -24.18 13.98 -9.54
C ALA A 91 -25.11 12.85 -9.07
N ASP A 92 -24.96 11.64 -9.59
CA ASP A 92 -25.75 10.47 -9.22
C ASP A 92 -25.58 10.13 -7.73
N THR A 93 -24.36 10.14 -7.23
CA THR A 93 -24.08 9.80 -5.84
C THR A 93 -24.66 10.87 -4.91
N ARG A 94 -24.54 12.16 -5.25
CA ARG A 94 -25.18 13.24 -4.51
C ARG A 94 -26.69 13.06 -4.41
N ASN A 95 -27.33 12.70 -5.52
CA ASN A 95 -28.76 12.41 -5.58
C ASN A 95 -29.16 11.24 -4.65
N LEU A 96 -28.36 10.17 -4.62
CA LEU A 96 -28.60 9.05 -3.72
C LEU A 96 -28.55 9.49 -2.25
N ILE A 97 -27.54 10.27 -1.86
CA ILE A 97 -27.38 10.77 -0.49
C ILE A 97 -28.58 11.67 -0.08
N GLN A 98 -29.06 12.50 -1.00
CA GLN A 98 -30.21 13.39 -0.74
C GLN A 98 -31.52 12.65 -0.49
N ASN A 99 -31.69 11.45 -1.07
CA ASN A 99 -32.95 10.73 -1.09
C ASN A 99 -32.95 9.48 -0.18
N GLN A 100 -31.83 9.14 0.45
CA GLN A 100 -31.76 8.06 1.45
C GLN A 100 -31.97 8.55 2.87
N GLU A 101 -32.42 7.67 3.76
CA GLU A 101 -32.45 7.97 5.19
C GLU A 101 -31.03 8.23 5.70
N PRO A 102 -30.82 9.27 6.52
CA PRO A 102 -29.48 9.62 6.99
C PRO A 102 -28.94 8.58 7.97
N ASP A 103 -27.93 7.84 7.52
CA ASP A 103 -27.22 6.82 8.29
C ASP A 103 -25.75 6.76 7.83
N ALA A 104 -24.82 6.76 8.78
CA ALA A 104 -23.39 6.79 8.46
C ALA A 104 -22.90 5.49 7.77
N SER A 105 -23.49 4.34 8.11
CA SER A 105 -23.14 3.07 7.48
C SER A 105 -23.67 2.98 6.05
N ALA A 106 -24.90 3.46 5.82
CA ALA A 106 -25.47 3.55 4.47
C ALA A 106 -24.69 4.56 3.61
N PHE A 107 -24.22 5.65 4.20
CA PHE A 107 -23.36 6.62 3.52
C PHE A 107 -22.00 6.03 3.16
N TYR A 108 -21.36 5.29 4.08
CA TYR A 108 -20.13 4.54 3.79
C TYR A 108 -20.33 3.64 2.58
N GLU A 109 -21.40 2.84 2.54
CA GLU A 109 -21.67 1.93 1.43
C GLU A 109 -21.94 2.70 0.12
N THR A 110 -22.61 3.85 0.19
CA THR A 110 -22.84 4.72 -0.97
C THR A 110 -21.51 5.23 -1.55
N LEU A 111 -20.58 5.69 -0.70
CA LEU A 111 -19.23 6.08 -1.14
C LEU A 111 -18.44 4.90 -1.70
N ARG A 112 -18.54 3.73 -1.07
CA ARG A 112 -17.89 2.51 -1.55
C ARG A 112 -18.37 2.15 -2.97
N GLN A 113 -19.68 2.21 -3.22
CA GLN A 113 -20.25 1.97 -4.55
C GLN A 113 -19.84 3.04 -5.56
N MET A 114 -19.70 4.28 -5.14
CA MET A 114 -19.17 5.36 -5.97
C MET A 114 -17.75 5.06 -6.44
N PHE A 115 -16.84 4.66 -5.54
CA PHE A 115 -15.46 4.36 -5.89
C PHE A 115 -15.30 3.05 -6.69
N LEU A 116 -16.22 2.09 -6.57
CA LEU A 116 -16.28 0.94 -7.47
C LEU A 116 -16.47 1.36 -8.94
N LYS A 117 -17.24 2.41 -9.20
CA LYS A 117 -17.39 2.96 -10.56
C LYS A 117 -16.09 3.57 -11.10
N CYS A 118 -15.17 3.96 -10.21
CA CYS A 118 -13.81 4.42 -10.51
C CYS A 118 -12.77 3.26 -10.50
N ASN A 119 -13.21 2.00 -10.49
CA ASN A 119 -12.35 0.81 -10.45
C ASN A 119 -11.35 0.78 -9.28
N HIS A 120 -11.57 1.55 -8.22
CA HIS A 120 -10.60 1.76 -7.11
C HIS A 120 -9.21 2.19 -7.60
N PHE A 121 -9.15 2.86 -8.76
CA PHE A 121 -7.90 3.25 -9.40
C PHE A 121 -7.05 4.13 -8.47
N ALA A 122 -5.75 3.89 -8.43
CA ALA A 122 -4.81 4.61 -7.57
C ALA A 122 -5.25 4.64 -6.09
N HIS A 123 -5.60 3.46 -5.55
CA HIS A 123 -6.08 3.27 -4.16
C HIS A 123 -7.31 4.11 -3.76
N LEU A 124 -8.06 4.69 -4.72
CA LEU A 124 -9.25 5.51 -4.44
C LEU A 124 -10.37 4.66 -3.87
N ASN A 125 -10.50 4.64 -2.54
CA ASN A 125 -11.55 3.91 -1.84
C ASN A 125 -11.80 4.44 -0.42
N VAL A 126 -12.94 4.04 0.16
CA VAL A 126 -13.18 4.20 1.59
C VAL A 126 -12.35 3.17 2.37
N VAL A 127 -11.83 3.56 3.51
CA VAL A 127 -11.03 2.68 4.37
C VAL A 127 -11.96 1.70 5.09
N SER A 128 -11.72 0.40 4.96
CA SER A 128 -12.47 -0.63 5.68
C SER A 128 -11.99 -0.76 7.14
N LYS A 129 -12.79 -1.41 7.97
CA LYS A 129 -12.47 -1.59 9.41
C LYS A 129 -11.15 -2.34 9.61
N ASP A 130 -10.91 -3.40 8.85
CA ASP A 130 -9.70 -4.21 8.90
C ASP A 130 -8.46 -3.42 8.46
N VAL A 131 -8.59 -2.59 7.43
CA VAL A 131 -7.51 -1.68 6.99
C VAL A 131 -7.26 -0.61 8.05
N TYR A 132 -8.31 0.01 8.61
CA TYR A 132 -8.16 0.95 9.72
C TYR A 132 -7.42 0.31 10.91
N ASP A 133 -7.86 -0.86 11.35
CA ASP A 133 -7.24 -1.57 12.47
C ASP A 133 -5.77 -1.94 12.19
N SER A 134 -5.45 -2.30 10.95
CA SER A 134 -4.08 -2.60 10.54
C SER A 134 -3.21 -1.35 10.56
N MET A 135 -3.69 -0.26 9.98
CA MET A 135 -2.98 1.03 9.97
C MET A 135 -2.81 1.60 11.38
N ALA A 136 -3.86 1.54 12.21
CA ALA A 136 -3.78 2.01 13.60
C ALA A 136 -2.75 1.21 14.43
N ARG A 137 -2.70 -0.12 14.26
CA ARG A 137 -1.66 -0.95 14.90
C ARG A 137 -0.25 -0.55 14.48
N TYR A 138 -0.07 -0.08 13.25
CA TYR A 138 1.25 0.31 12.74
C TYR A 138 1.61 1.75 13.13
N TYR A 139 0.76 2.72 12.76
CA TYR A 139 1.07 4.15 12.91
C TYR A 139 0.87 4.67 14.33
N CYS A 140 -0.08 4.10 15.10
CA CYS A 140 -0.39 4.55 16.46
C CYS A 140 0.26 3.66 17.54
N ALA A 141 1.21 2.77 17.17
CA ALA A 141 1.97 1.98 18.13
C ALA A 141 2.86 2.86 19.00
N GLU A 142 3.14 2.42 20.24
CA GLU A 142 4.03 3.12 21.13
C GLU A 142 5.44 3.28 20.53
N GLY A 143 5.95 4.49 20.50
CA GLY A 143 7.28 4.81 19.96
C GLY A 143 7.29 5.10 18.45
N GLN A 144 6.16 5.09 17.77
CA GLN A 144 6.08 5.56 16.38
C GLN A 144 6.16 7.10 16.32
N GLU A 145 6.82 7.60 15.29
CA GLU A 145 6.94 9.03 15.03
C GLU A 145 5.58 9.65 14.64
N GLU A 146 5.44 10.95 14.91
CA GLU A 146 4.27 11.70 14.45
C GLU A 146 4.22 11.71 12.93
N SER A 147 3.02 11.57 12.36
CA SER A 147 2.83 11.55 10.91
C SER A 147 1.39 11.92 10.55
N GLY A 148 1.17 12.37 9.32
CA GLY A 148 -0.18 12.67 8.83
C GLY A 148 -1.13 11.47 8.93
N TRP A 149 -0.61 10.24 8.80
CA TRP A 149 -1.42 9.00 8.98
C TRP A 149 -1.85 8.82 10.43
N LYS A 150 -0.93 8.98 11.39
CA LYS A 150 -1.25 8.91 12.82
C LYS A 150 -2.29 9.96 13.20
N ASP A 151 -2.06 11.20 12.79
CA ASP A 151 -2.97 12.31 13.07
C ASP A 151 -4.39 12.02 12.56
N ALA A 152 -4.52 11.49 11.34
CA ALA A 152 -5.83 11.16 10.76
C ALA A 152 -6.52 10.00 11.50
N LEU A 153 -5.77 8.95 11.87
CA LEU A 153 -6.30 7.77 12.55
C LEU A 153 -6.73 8.06 14.01
N GLU A 154 -6.07 9.00 14.69
CA GLU A 154 -6.32 9.33 16.09
C GLU A 154 -7.43 10.37 16.28
N LYS A 155 -7.99 10.98 15.20
CA LYS A 155 -9.11 11.91 15.32
C LYS A 155 -10.30 11.26 15.99
N GLU A 156 -10.94 11.99 16.91
CA GLU A 156 -12.02 11.48 17.75
C GLU A 156 -13.22 10.98 16.94
N ASN A 157 -13.64 11.74 15.91
CA ASN A 157 -14.73 11.33 15.02
C ASN A 157 -14.38 10.06 14.22
N VAL A 158 -13.14 9.92 13.76
CA VAL A 158 -12.63 8.73 13.05
C VAL A 158 -12.64 7.52 13.98
N ARG A 159 -12.03 7.63 15.16
CA ARG A 159 -12.04 6.57 16.16
C ARG A 159 -13.45 6.15 16.52
N ARG A 160 -14.34 7.12 16.76
CA ARG A 160 -15.75 6.84 17.07
C ARG A 160 -16.45 6.05 15.96
N PHE A 161 -16.19 6.36 14.69
CA PHE A 161 -16.77 5.62 13.56
C PHE A 161 -16.28 4.19 13.52
N TYR A 162 -14.96 3.99 13.50
CA TYR A 162 -14.36 2.68 13.32
C TYR A 162 -14.41 1.79 14.57
N GLU A 163 -14.23 2.32 15.78
CA GLU A 163 -14.26 1.54 17.03
C GLU A 163 -15.68 1.03 17.36
N ASN A 164 -16.72 1.74 16.97
CA ASN A 164 -18.11 1.33 17.16
C ASN A 164 -18.65 0.42 16.03
N ALA A 165 -17.92 0.27 14.93
CA ALA A 165 -18.31 -0.60 13.84
C ALA A 165 -18.16 -2.08 14.23
N PRO A 166 -19.10 -2.99 13.85
CA PRO A 166 -18.89 -4.42 14.00
C PRO A 166 -17.61 -4.89 13.31
N ALA A 167 -16.98 -5.94 13.85
CA ALA A 167 -15.69 -6.44 13.36
C ALA A 167 -15.68 -6.82 11.86
N ASN A 168 -16.84 -7.19 11.32
CA ASN A 168 -17.06 -7.51 9.91
C ASN A 168 -17.78 -6.38 9.14
N ALA A 169 -17.95 -5.20 9.77
CA ALA A 169 -18.51 -4.05 9.08
C ALA A 169 -17.53 -3.57 8.02
N PHE A 170 -18.08 -3.28 6.84
CA PHE A 170 -17.31 -2.66 5.77
C PHE A 170 -16.21 -3.55 5.18
N GLU A 171 -16.37 -4.90 5.27
CA GLU A 171 -15.51 -5.83 4.56
C GLU A 171 -15.51 -5.50 3.07
N GLN A 172 -14.32 -5.39 2.48
CA GLN A 172 -14.21 -5.34 1.02
C GLN A 172 -14.67 -6.71 0.49
N THR A 173 -15.83 -6.73 -0.16
CA THR A 173 -16.41 -7.93 -0.76
C THR A 173 -15.74 -8.36 -2.07
N ALA A 174 -14.48 -8.03 -2.30
CA ALA A 174 -13.68 -8.85 -3.19
C ALA A 174 -13.31 -10.10 -2.38
N PRO A 175 -13.75 -11.30 -2.76
CA PRO A 175 -13.26 -12.49 -2.11
C PRO A 175 -11.75 -12.50 -2.33
N ASN A 176 -11.01 -12.22 -1.27
CA ASN A 176 -9.65 -12.71 -1.17
C ASN A 176 -9.83 -14.25 -1.30
N PRO A 177 -9.36 -14.89 -2.39
CA PRO A 177 -9.58 -16.31 -2.55
C PRO A 177 -9.00 -16.98 -1.33
N ALA A 178 -9.90 -17.57 -0.57
CA ALA A 178 -9.72 -18.39 0.63
C ALA A 178 -8.44 -18.09 1.43
N ALA A 179 -8.60 -17.37 2.50
CA ALA A 179 -7.57 -17.03 3.50
C ALA A 179 -6.90 -18.25 4.21
N SER A 180 -6.78 -19.40 3.57
CA SER A 180 -6.14 -20.56 4.18
C SER A 180 -4.68 -20.76 3.75
N GLU A 181 -4.27 -20.36 2.54
CA GLU A 181 -2.88 -20.45 2.09
C GLU A 181 -2.50 -19.26 1.21
N THR A 182 -1.88 -18.25 1.81
CA THR A 182 -1.34 -17.11 1.08
C THR A 182 -0.06 -17.46 0.31
N ILE A 183 0.62 -18.53 0.73
CA ILE A 183 1.88 -19.02 0.16
C ILE A 183 1.84 -20.54 -0.01
N HIS A 184 2.37 -21.01 -1.12
CA HIS A 184 2.60 -22.42 -1.40
C HIS A 184 3.93 -22.59 -2.15
N ALA A 185 4.74 -23.56 -1.78
CA ALA A 185 5.99 -23.86 -2.45
C ALA A 185 6.05 -25.36 -2.82
N GLU A 186 6.51 -25.65 -4.03
CA GLU A 186 6.69 -27.01 -4.53
C GLU A 186 8.02 -27.15 -5.29
N TYR A 187 8.62 -28.34 -5.27
CA TYR A 187 9.75 -28.70 -6.08
C TYR A 187 9.33 -29.66 -7.19
N ASP A 188 9.58 -29.26 -8.43
CA ASP A 188 9.35 -30.07 -9.61
C ASP A 188 10.66 -30.74 -10.04
N ASP A 189 10.82 -32.03 -9.72
CA ASP A 189 12.02 -32.81 -10.05
C ASP A 189 12.24 -32.97 -11.56
N GLN A 190 11.20 -32.98 -12.38
CA GLN A 190 11.32 -33.09 -13.83
C GLN A 190 11.84 -31.78 -14.42
N ARG A 191 11.41 -30.65 -13.89
CA ARG A 191 11.83 -29.31 -14.31
C ARG A 191 13.13 -28.87 -13.63
N LYS A 192 13.50 -29.50 -12.52
CA LYS A 192 14.54 -29.00 -11.60
C LYS A 192 14.24 -27.56 -11.16
N ALA A 193 13.00 -27.30 -10.84
CA ALA A 193 12.48 -25.96 -10.51
C ALA A 193 11.74 -25.97 -9.18
N ILE A 194 11.96 -24.92 -8.39
CA ILE A 194 11.14 -24.58 -7.25
C ILE A 194 10.12 -23.55 -7.72
N ILE A 195 8.82 -23.80 -7.47
CA ILE A 195 7.73 -22.89 -7.78
C ILE A 195 7.12 -22.42 -6.46
N ILE A 196 7.10 -21.11 -6.24
CA ILE A 196 6.60 -20.48 -5.02
C ILE A 196 5.44 -19.56 -5.42
N THR A 197 4.23 -19.94 -5.06
CA THR A 197 3.02 -19.16 -5.30
C THR A 197 2.76 -18.28 -4.09
N ILE A 198 2.64 -16.95 -4.29
CA ILE A 198 2.37 -15.98 -3.22
C ILE A 198 1.24 -15.06 -3.66
N ARG A 199 0.07 -15.18 -3.06
CA ARG A 199 -1.16 -14.46 -3.44
C ARG A 199 -1.40 -13.17 -2.65
N SER A 200 -0.60 -12.89 -1.61
CA SER A 200 -0.67 -11.65 -0.83
C SER A 200 0.64 -11.41 -0.10
N PHE A 201 1.04 -10.17 0.03
CA PHE A 201 2.14 -9.72 0.87
C PHE A 201 1.63 -9.23 2.23
N ALA A 202 0.73 -10.02 2.84
CA ALA A 202 0.11 -9.70 4.12
C ALA A 202 1.16 -9.58 5.24
N GLN A 203 1.23 -8.41 5.87
CA GLN A 203 2.25 -8.13 6.89
C GLN A 203 2.13 -9.04 8.11
N GLU A 204 0.93 -9.39 8.51
CA GLU A 204 0.64 -10.31 9.62
C GLU A 204 1.11 -11.74 9.35
N LYS A 205 1.39 -12.09 8.09
CA LYS A 205 1.94 -13.40 7.67
C LYS A 205 3.45 -13.40 7.50
N LEU A 206 4.11 -12.24 7.55
CA LEU A 206 5.53 -12.09 7.23
C LEU A 206 6.39 -13.13 7.96
N GLN A 207 6.32 -13.21 9.29
CA GLN A 207 7.16 -14.13 10.07
C GLN A 207 6.81 -15.61 9.85
N GLN A 208 5.51 -15.93 9.74
CA GLN A 208 5.05 -17.29 9.48
C GLN A 208 5.53 -17.78 8.11
N ASP A 209 5.38 -16.96 7.10
CA ASP A 209 5.74 -17.30 5.72
C ASP A 209 7.26 -17.32 5.53
N GLN A 210 8.00 -16.46 6.25
CA GLN A 210 9.47 -16.50 6.29
C GLN A 210 9.97 -17.84 6.79
N GLN A 211 9.44 -18.31 7.91
CA GLN A 211 9.82 -19.63 8.46
C GLN A 211 9.47 -20.77 7.50
N TYR A 212 8.27 -20.71 6.90
CA TYR A 212 7.84 -21.71 5.91
C TYR A 212 8.79 -21.77 4.71
N LEU A 213 9.19 -20.63 4.15
CA LEU A 213 10.12 -20.57 3.02
C LEU A 213 11.52 -21.06 3.42
N GLN A 214 12.02 -20.68 4.58
CA GLN A 214 13.32 -21.14 5.08
C GLN A 214 13.35 -22.68 5.23
N ASP A 215 12.33 -23.25 5.88
CA ASP A 215 12.23 -24.70 6.07
C ASP A 215 12.12 -25.42 4.72
N PHE A 216 11.34 -24.87 3.79
CA PHE A 216 11.19 -25.42 2.44
C PHE A 216 12.53 -25.39 1.69
N PHE A 217 13.22 -24.28 1.63
CA PHE A 217 14.51 -24.15 0.96
C PHE A 217 15.57 -25.09 1.56
N LEU A 218 15.63 -25.18 2.89
CA LEU A 218 16.58 -26.10 3.56
C LEU A 218 16.29 -27.56 3.27
N SER A 219 15.02 -27.95 3.09
CA SER A 219 14.66 -29.32 2.73
C SER A 219 15.10 -29.72 1.31
N HIS A 220 15.39 -28.73 0.45
CA HIS A 220 15.87 -28.91 -0.93
C HIS A 220 17.34 -28.49 -1.12
N ALA A 221 18.12 -28.39 -0.03
CA ALA A 221 19.50 -27.95 -0.06
C ALA A 221 20.46 -28.90 -0.88
N GLU A 222 20.07 -30.13 -1.02
CA GLU A 222 20.88 -31.16 -1.76
C GLU A 222 20.29 -31.46 -3.14
N ASP A 223 19.15 -30.84 -3.52
CA ASP A 223 18.51 -31.08 -4.80
C ASP A 223 19.17 -30.29 -5.94
N GLU A 224 19.08 -30.81 -7.18
CA GLU A 224 19.45 -30.03 -8.35
C GLU A 224 18.37 -28.99 -8.65
N VAL A 225 18.62 -27.71 -8.36
CA VAL A 225 17.70 -26.63 -8.65
C VAL A 225 18.30 -25.72 -9.72
N ARG A 226 17.62 -25.59 -10.86
CA ARG A 226 18.02 -24.72 -11.97
C ARG A 226 17.26 -23.40 -11.96
N ASP A 227 15.98 -23.46 -11.60
CA ASP A 227 15.08 -22.32 -11.64
C ASP A 227 14.35 -22.18 -10.32
N ILE A 228 14.16 -20.93 -9.86
CA ILE A 228 13.25 -20.57 -8.78
C ILE A 228 12.25 -19.57 -9.34
N VAL A 229 10.99 -19.93 -9.29
CA VAL A 229 9.87 -19.19 -9.87
C VAL A 229 9.00 -18.65 -8.74
N PHE A 230 8.87 -17.33 -8.64
CA PHE A 230 7.92 -16.65 -7.76
C PHE A 230 6.67 -16.31 -8.56
N ASP A 231 5.62 -17.07 -8.37
CA ASP A 231 4.32 -16.80 -8.97
C ASP A 231 3.54 -15.83 -8.07
N ILE A 232 3.57 -14.54 -8.43
CA ILE A 232 2.83 -13.48 -7.77
C ILE A 232 1.59 -13.04 -8.59
N THR A 233 1.15 -13.82 -9.55
CA THR A 233 -0.09 -13.52 -10.27
C THR A 233 -1.24 -13.37 -9.28
N HIS A 234 -2.16 -12.42 -9.56
CA HIS A 234 -3.29 -12.06 -8.69
C HIS A 234 -2.92 -11.51 -7.30
N ASN A 235 -1.64 -11.21 -7.03
CA ASN A 235 -1.21 -10.59 -5.78
C ASN A 235 -1.48 -9.08 -5.81
N ARG A 236 -2.42 -8.63 -5.01
CA ARG A 236 -2.79 -7.21 -4.92
C ARG A 236 -1.95 -6.40 -3.92
N GLY A 237 -0.82 -6.95 -3.47
CA GLY A 237 0.12 -6.25 -2.60
C GLY A 237 -0.07 -6.57 -1.11
N GLY A 238 0.16 -5.57 -0.29
CA GLY A 238 0.22 -5.64 1.18
C GLY A 238 1.39 -4.81 1.70
N SER A 239 2.39 -5.44 2.31
CA SER A 239 3.59 -4.79 2.84
C SER A 239 4.80 -4.98 1.94
N THR A 240 5.53 -3.92 1.64
CA THR A 240 6.83 -3.99 0.95
C THR A 240 7.87 -4.75 1.76
N LEU A 241 7.78 -4.73 3.10
CA LEU A 241 8.66 -5.52 3.97
C LEU A 241 8.55 -7.01 3.69
N TYR A 242 7.38 -7.50 3.25
CA TYR A 242 7.18 -8.91 2.97
C TYR A 242 8.13 -9.41 1.88
N TRP A 243 8.16 -8.78 0.71
CA TRP A 243 9.04 -9.22 -0.36
C TRP A 243 10.51 -8.89 -0.08
N ASN A 244 10.79 -7.75 0.60
CA ASN A 244 12.14 -7.40 1.01
C ASN A 244 12.76 -8.49 1.89
N GLU A 245 12.08 -8.89 2.97
CA GLU A 245 12.64 -9.80 3.99
C GLU A 245 12.47 -11.27 3.59
N ASN A 246 11.30 -11.67 3.08
CA ASN A 246 11.00 -13.08 2.81
C ASN A 246 11.54 -13.57 1.47
N ILE A 247 11.70 -12.67 0.49
CA ILE A 247 12.14 -13.03 -0.85
C ILE A 247 13.57 -12.54 -1.09
N VAL A 248 13.76 -11.23 -1.24
CA VAL A 248 15.04 -10.70 -1.72
C VAL A 248 16.16 -10.89 -0.70
N ALA A 249 15.92 -10.59 0.58
CA ALA A 249 16.93 -10.68 1.61
C ALA A 249 17.47 -12.11 1.81
N THR A 250 16.67 -13.16 1.56
CA THR A 250 17.11 -14.55 1.70
C THR A 250 18.18 -14.94 0.68
N PHE A 251 18.17 -14.33 -0.50
CA PHE A 251 19.16 -14.53 -1.55
C PHE A 251 20.43 -13.69 -1.35
N GLY A 252 20.38 -12.70 -0.51
CA GLY A 252 21.49 -11.78 -0.29
C GLY A 252 21.79 -10.87 -1.47
N GLY A 253 22.80 -10.04 -1.30
CA GLY A 253 23.27 -9.13 -2.32
C GLY A 253 23.15 -7.66 -1.94
N SER A 254 23.61 -6.79 -2.85
CA SER A 254 23.52 -5.34 -2.72
C SER A 254 22.88 -4.80 -3.99
N TYR A 255 21.72 -4.21 -3.84
CA TYR A 255 20.91 -3.68 -4.94
C TYR A 255 20.65 -2.20 -4.70
N THR A 256 20.77 -1.41 -5.77
CA THR A 256 20.43 0.00 -5.76
C THR A 256 19.59 0.33 -6.99
N TRP A 257 18.56 1.13 -6.79
CA TRP A 257 17.74 1.61 -7.91
C TRP A 257 17.19 2.99 -7.62
N ASP A 258 17.01 3.75 -8.71
CA ASP A 258 16.47 5.11 -8.63
C ASP A 258 14.97 5.10 -8.81
N THR A 259 14.27 5.88 -7.99
CA THR A 259 12.83 6.09 -8.04
C THR A 259 12.56 7.59 -8.24
N TRP A 260 11.75 7.90 -9.26
CA TRP A 260 11.25 9.23 -9.54
C TRP A 260 9.75 9.26 -9.24
N LEU A 261 9.35 10.22 -8.41
CA LEU A 261 7.96 10.44 -8.03
C LEU A 261 7.58 11.88 -8.30
N TYR A 262 6.33 12.06 -8.69
CA TYR A 262 5.76 13.36 -8.96
C TYR A 262 4.49 13.55 -8.15
N VAL A 263 4.23 14.79 -7.70
CA VAL A 263 3.11 15.12 -6.81
C VAL A 263 2.56 16.50 -7.16
N ARG A 264 1.31 16.76 -6.82
CA ARG A 264 0.78 18.11 -6.75
C ARG A 264 1.05 18.66 -5.35
N ASP A 265 1.76 19.78 -5.24
CA ASP A 265 2.06 20.43 -3.96
C ASP A 265 0.80 21.10 -3.38
N THR A 266 0.18 20.46 -2.39
CA THR A 266 -1.02 20.92 -1.70
C THR A 266 -0.84 20.84 -0.19
N ALA A 267 -1.79 21.38 0.57
CA ALA A 267 -1.77 21.25 2.02
C ALA A 267 -1.86 19.78 2.49
N LEU A 268 -2.69 18.97 1.82
CA LEU A 268 -2.83 17.54 2.14
C LEU A 268 -1.56 16.77 1.83
N THR A 269 -0.97 16.95 0.64
CA THR A 269 0.25 16.23 0.27
C THR A 269 1.41 16.58 1.20
N ARG A 270 1.54 17.85 1.63
CA ARG A 270 2.55 18.24 2.64
C ARG A 270 2.31 17.56 3.98
N GLN A 271 1.06 17.45 4.43
CA GLN A 271 0.72 16.82 5.71
C GLN A 271 1.19 15.36 5.78
N PHE A 272 1.07 14.62 4.68
CA PHE A 272 1.39 13.20 4.64
C PHE A 272 2.79 12.87 4.11
N LEU A 273 3.35 13.71 3.24
CA LEU A 273 4.53 13.35 2.46
C LEU A 273 5.79 14.14 2.85
N ALA A 274 5.67 15.30 3.52
CA ALA A 274 6.81 16.17 3.78
C ALA A 274 7.90 15.53 4.64
N ASP A 275 7.50 14.70 5.62
CA ASP A 275 8.45 14.02 6.50
C ASP A 275 9.05 12.75 5.85
N ALA A 276 8.35 12.19 4.87
CA ALA A 276 8.79 10.97 4.19
C ALA A 276 9.77 11.26 3.04
N GLN A 277 9.61 12.40 2.33
CA GLN A 277 10.34 12.70 1.10
C GLN A 277 10.51 14.22 0.91
N GLU A 278 11.66 14.64 0.38
CA GLU A 278 11.93 16.03 0.03
C GLU A 278 11.51 16.30 -1.43
N TYR A 279 10.46 17.09 -1.61
CA TYR A 279 9.96 17.49 -2.92
C TYR A 279 10.56 18.81 -3.40
N GLN A 280 10.77 18.90 -4.71
CA GLN A 280 11.27 20.09 -5.38
C GLN A 280 10.37 20.43 -6.57
N PRO A 281 10.18 21.73 -6.88
CA PRO A 281 9.43 22.15 -8.07
C PRO A 281 9.96 21.53 -9.37
N ILE A 282 9.07 21.20 -10.29
CA ILE A 282 9.37 20.56 -11.59
C ILE A 282 10.40 21.36 -12.41
N ASP A 283 10.43 22.69 -12.29
CA ASP A 283 11.42 23.55 -12.99
C ASP A 283 12.87 23.35 -12.51
N ARG A 284 13.08 22.54 -11.47
CA ARG A 284 14.39 22.13 -10.95
C ARG A 284 14.83 20.73 -11.39
N LEU A 285 14.05 20.09 -12.25
CA LEU A 285 14.49 18.80 -12.82
C LEU A 285 15.83 18.95 -13.53
N PRO A 286 16.72 17.95 -13.43
CA PRO A 286 17.97 17.92 -14.18
C PRO A 286 17.72 17.95 -15.70
N GLU A 287 18.58 18.63 -16.48
CA GLU A 287 18.47 18.66 -17.94
C GLU A 287 18.50 17.26 -18.58
N GLU A 288 19.24 16.33 -17.96
CA GLU A 288 19.34 14.93 -18.38
C GLU A 288 18.10 14.10 -18.07
N HIS A 289 17.19 14.62 -17.25
CA HIS A 289 15.93 13.97 -16.88
C HIS A 289 14.77 14.96 -17.05
N PRO A 290 14.31 15.20 -18.27
CA PRO A 290 13.16 16.07 -18.52
C PRO A 290 11.88 15.45 -17.98
N ALA A 291 10.92 16.30 -17.58
CA ALA A 291 9.63 15.82 -17.09
C ALA A 291 8.93 14.93 -18.13
N PRO A 292 8.48 13.73 -17.75
CA PRO A 292 7.64 12.89 -18.61
C PRO A 292 6.32 13.57 -18.98
N GLU A 293 5.71 13.15 -20.09
CA GLU A 293 4.48 13.75 -20.62
C GLU A 293 3.32 13.73 -19.59
N PHE A 294 3.17 12.63 -18.86
CA PHE A 294 2.12 12.47 -17.86
C PHE A 294 2.20 13.53 -16.73
N VAL A 295 3.35 14.10 -16.45
CA VAL A 295 3.53 15.15 -15.43
C VAL A 295 2.65 16.36 -15.75
N SER A 296 2.66 16.80 -17.00
CA SER A 296 1.82 17.90 -17.46
C SER A 296 0.34 17.51 -17.59
N GLU A 297 0.06 16.29 -18.05
CA GLU A 297 -1.30 15.76 -18.21
C GLU A 297 -2.05 15.65 -16.89
N LEU A 298 -1.35 15.24 -15.82
CA LEU A 298 -1.89 15.08 -14.48
C LEU A 298 -1.80 16.37 -13.63
N GLY A 299 -1.19 17.44 -14.16
CA GLY A 299 -1.02 18.70 -13.46
C GLY A 299 -0.16 18.58 -12.21
N LEU A 300 0.91 17.78 -12.28
CA LEU A 300 1.87 17.62 -11.19
C LEU A 300 2.85 18.79 -11.16
N THR A 301 3.22 19.24 -9.97
CA THR A 301 3.98 20.49 -9.77
C THR A 301 5.36 20.29 -9.18
N ASP A 302 5.57 19.18 -8.50
CA ASP A 302 6.78 18.87 -7.76
C ASP A 302 7.22 17.43 -8.02
N PHE A 303 8.52 17.18 -7.82
CA PHE A 303 9.12 15.87 -7.94
C PHE A 303 10.01 15.53 -6.74
N CYS A 304 10.17 14.24 -6.51
CA CYS A 304 11.16 13.68 -5.62
C CYS A 304 11.97 12.61 -6.36
N HIS A 305 13.28 12.63 -6.19
CA HIS A 305 14.17 11.61 -6.71
C HIS A 305 15.04 11.08 -5.59
N TYR A 306 15.03 9.77 -5.41
CA TYR A 306 15.88 9.11 -4.43
C TYR A 306 16.40 7.77 -4.94
N THR A 307 17.51 7.35 -4.36
CA THR A 307 18.09 6.04 -4.62
C THR A 307 17.75 5.13 -3.46
N GLU A 308 17.07 4.05 -3.74
CA GLU A 308 16.80 2.99 -2.79
C GLU A 308 17.97 2.00 -2.75
N CYS A 309 18.22 1.44 -1.56
CA CYS A 309 19.28 0.46 -1.33
C CYS A 309 18.73 -0.71 -0.53
N LEU A 310 18.98 -1.93 -0.98
CA LEU A 310 18.72 -3.15 -0.24
C LEU A 310 20.00 -3.95 -0.15
N ASN A 311 20.45 -4.23 1.08
CA ASN A 311 21.67 -4.98 1.35
C ASN A 311 21.36 -6.08 2.35
N SER A 312 21.74 -7.32 2.04
CA SER A 312 21.56 -8.47 2.92
C SER A 312 22.61 -9.54 2.65
N ASP A 313 22.89 -10.33 3.67
CA ASP A 313 23.71 -11.53 3.54
C ASP A 313 22.81 -12.71 3.14
N ALA A 314 23.30 -13.53 2.18
CA ALA A 314 22.56 -14.71 1.76
C ALA A 314 22.41 -15.71 2.91
N THR A 315 21.21 -16.30 3.02
CA THR A 315 20.91 -17.34 4.02
C THR A 315 20.69 -18.72 3.40
N LEU A 316 20.63 -18.78 2.06
CA LEU A 316 20.36 -20.00 1.29
C LEU A 316 21.63 -20.75 0.91
N PRO A 317 21.55 -22.09 0.71
CA PRO A 317 22.63 -22.89 0.15
C PRO A 317 23.03 -22.48 -1.29
N ASP A 318 24.28 -22.74 -1.68
CA ASP A 318 24.87 -22.31 -2.94
C ASP A 318 24.10 -22.82 -4.18
N ASN A 319 23.54 -24.04 -4.14
CA ASN A 319 22.73 -24.60 -5.22
C ASN A 319 21.47 -23.75 -5.49
N LEU A 320 20.84 -23.19 -4.46
CA LEU A 320 19.68 -22.30 -4.58
C LEU A 320 20.11 -20.89 -4.99
N LEU A 321 21.24 -20.40 -4.47
CA LEU A 321 21.74 -19.07 -4.82
C LEU A 321 22.15 -18.99 -6.31
N SER A 322 22.62 -20.10 -6.91
CA SER A 322 23.01 -20.17 -8.31
C SER A 322 21.85 -20.39 -9.27
N ALA A 323 20.65 -20.73 -8.76
CA ALA A 323 19.47 -20.93 -9.58
C ALA A 323 19.02 -19.61 -10.25
N LYS A 324 18.51 -19.73 -11.49
CA LYS A 324 17.92 -18.58 -12.20
C LYS A 324 16.58 -18.21 -11.55
N ARG A 325 16.35 -16.91 -11.34
CA ARG A 325 15.15 -16.42 -10.69
C ARG A 325 14.18 -15.83 -11.71
N TRP A 326 12.90 -16.18 -11.54
CA TRP A 326 11.80 -15.75 -12.39
C TRP A 326 10.67 -15.23 -11.51
N VAL A 327 9.95 -14.23 -12.01
CA VAL A 327 8.73 -13.73 -11.35
C VAL A 327 7.60 -13.73 -12.38
N LEU A 328 6.53 -14.46 -12.07
CA LEU A 328 5.33 -14.47 -12.89
C LEU A 328 4.40 -13.35 -12.45
N VAL A 329 4.00 -12.53 -13.41
CA VAL A 329 3.16 -11.34 -13.19
C VAL A 329 1.95 -11.33 -14.11
N ASP A 330 0.86 -10.70 -13.66
CA ASP A 330 -0.34 -10.46 -14.45
C ASP A 330 -0.92 -9.06 -14.18
N ASP A 331 -2.02 -8.72 -14.86
CA ASP A 331 -2.74 -7.46 -14.74
C ASP A 331 -3.52 -7.29 -13.43
N ALA A 332 -3.36 -8.18 -12.47
CA ALA A 332 -3.86 -8.03 -11.11
C ALA A 332 -2.75 -7.76 -10.08
N VAL A 333 -1.47 -7.83 -10.47
CA VAL A 333 -0.32 -7.50 -9.61
C VAL A 333 -0.31 -6.00 -9.33
N TYR A 334 -0.43 -5.60 -8.05
CA TYR A 334 -0.72 -4.22 -7.67
C TYR A 334 0.00 -3.80 -6.38
N SER A 335 0.22 -2.49 -6.18
CA SER A 335 0.73 -1.93 -4.93
C SER A 335 2.07 -2.55 -4.50
N ALA A 336 2.23 -3.11 -3.30
CA ALA A 336 3.49 -3.72 -2.85
C ALA A 336 3.96 -4.89 -3.75
N ALA A 337 3.07 -5.60 -4.44
CA ALA A 337 3.47 -6.62 -5.41
C ALA A 337 3.99 -5.97 -6.71
N GLU A 338 3.43 -4.83 -7.11
CA GLU A 338 3.96 -4.00 -8.18
C GLU A 338 5.35 -3.47 -7.83
N SER A 339 5.57 -2.98 -6.60
CA SER A 339 6.90 -2.51 -6.19
C SER A 339 7.97 -3.60 -6.28
N PHE A 340 7.61 -4.87 -6.02
CA PHE A 340 8.51 -6.00 -6.22
C PHE A 340 8.79 -6.25 -7.71
N ALA A 341 7.77 -6.20 -8.57
CA ALA A 341 7.95 -6.30 -10.02
C ALA A 341 8.84 -5.17 -10.56
N TYR A 342 8.60 -3.93 -10.12
CA TYR A 342 9.43 -2.79 -10.46
C TYR A 342 10.89 -2.97 -9.99
N PHE A 343 11.11 -3.39 -8.75
CA PHE A 343 12.44 -3.72 -8.22
C PHE A 343 13.16 -4.75 -9.11
N CYS A 344 12.49 -5.85 -9.46
CA CYS A 344 13.05 -6.87 -10.34
C CYS A 344 13.45 -6.27 -11.70
N LYS A 345 12.59 -5.42 -12.27
CA LYS A 345 12.82 -4.75 -13.56
C LYS A 345 14.02 -3.80 -13.51
N LYS A 346 14.14 -3.02 -12.44
CA LYS A 346 15.20 -2.01 -12.28
C LYS A 346 16.57 -2.61 -11.97
N THR A 347 16.60 -3.71 -11.21
CA THR A 347 17.84 -4.30 -10.71
C THR A 347 18.28 -5.54 -11.49
N GLY A 348 17.39 -6.16 -12.27
CA GLY A 348 17.64 -7.46 -12.89
C GLY A 348 17.72 -8.59 -11.88
N TRP A 349 17.15 -8.43 -10.67
CA TRP A 349 17.14 -9.46 -9.64
C TRP A 349 16.49 -10.77 -10.09
N ALA A 350 15.41 -10.66 -10.84
CA ALA A 350 14.73 -11.79 -11.49
C ALA A 350 14.20 -11.36 -12.87
N THR A 351 13.96 -12.34 -13.74
CA THR A 351 13.31 -12.13 -15.03
C THR A 351 11.80 -12.14 -14.88
N LEU A 352 11.12 -11.09 -15.34
CA LEU A 352 9.66 -10.97 -15.31
C LEU A 352 9.01 -11.65 -16.52
N VAL A 353 8.02 -12.51 -16.28
CA VAL A 353 7.25 -13.21 -17.33
C VAL A 353 5.76 -13.03 -17.08
N GLY A 354 5.00 -12.61 -18.09
CA GLY A 354 3.55 -12.45 -17.93
C GLY A 354 2.94 -11.35 -18.77
N THR A 355 2.02 -10.59 -18.18
CA THR A 355 1.47 -9.36 -18.73
C THR A 355 1.97 -8.14 -17.96
N ALA A 356 1.72 -6.93 -18.45
CA ALA A 356 1.95 -5.74 -17.63
C ALA A 356 1.10 -5.83 -16.37
N THR A 357 1.65 -5.35 -15.26
CA THR A 357 1.00 -5.30 -13.95
C THR A 357 -0.06 -4.19 -13.89
N ASP A 358 -0.80 -4.10 -12.77
CA ASP A 358 -1.84 -3.08 -12.54
C ASP A 358 -1.27 -1.78 -11.94
N GLY A 359 0.03 -1.72 -11.68
CA GLY A 359 0.72 -0.50 -11.28
C GLY A 359 0.55 -0.08 -9.82
N ASP A 360 0.76 1.22 -9.58
CA ASP A 360 0.59 1.93 -8.28
C ASP A 360 1.43 1.34 -7.13
N GLY A 361 2.65 0.89 -7.46
CA GLY A 361 3.60 0.31 -6.51
C GLY A 361 4.75 1.25 -6.11
N LEU A 362 4.78 2.48 -6.64
CA LEU A 362 5.82 3.45 -6.38
C LEU A 362 5.30 4.55 -5.45
N GLY A 363 6.14 4.96 -4.51
CA GLY A 363 5.78 5.98 -3.52
C GLY A 363 5.52 5.41 -2.13
N VAL A 364 4.86 6.19 -1.30
CA VAL A 364 4.53 5.84 0.08
C VAL A 364 3.06 5.38 0.20
N THR A 365 2.67 5.00 1.41
CA THR A 365 1.28 4.69 1.76
C THR A 365 0.31 5.77 1.24
N PRO A 366 -0.85 5.40 0.66
CA PRO A 366 -1.85 6.36 0.20
C PRO A 366 -2.22 7.39 1.27
N VAL A 367 -2.41 8.65 0.86
CA VAL A 367 -2.90 9.71 1.75
C VAL A 367 -4.36 9.48 2.15
N MET A 368 -4.82 10.12 3.21
CA MET A 368 -6.18 9.96 3.72
C MET A 368 -6.88 11.30 3.88
N VAL A 369 -8.17 11.29 3.60
CA VAL A 369 -9.11 12.37 3.92
C VAL A 369 -10.12 11.85 4.94
N ASP A 370 -10.22 12.51 6.08
CA ASP A 370 -11.21 12.23 7.11
C ASP A 370 -12.46 13.13 6.93
N LEU A 371 -13.62 12.53 6.89
CA LEU A 371 -14.87 13.27 6.73
C LEU A 371 -15.29 13.89 8.06
N PRO A 372 -15.56 15.21 8.09
CA PRO A 372 -15.67 15.95 9.35
C PRO A 372 -16.84 15.52 10.25
N ASN A 373 -17.99 15.17 9.68
CA ASN A 373 -19.18 14.79 10.45
C ASN A 373 -19.22 13.30 10.79
N THR A 374 -18.91 12.42 9.81
CA THR A 374 -19.00 10.97 10.00
C THR A 374 -17.73 10.36 10.58
N GLY A 375 -16.55 10.91 10.28
CA GLY A 375 -15.26 10.29 10.58
C GLY A 375 -14.87 9.16 9.63
N ILE A 376 -15.59 8.98 8.52
CA ILE A 376 -15.22 8.02 7.48
C ILE A 376 -13.90 8.48 6.85
N LEU A 377 -12.96 7.55 6.68
CA LEU A 377 -11.71 7.78 5.99
C LEU A 377 -11.83 7.37 4.52
N VAL A 378 -11.38 8.22 3.64
CA VAL A 378 -11.16 7.94 2.21
C VAL A 378 -9.67 8.03 1.95
N ARG A 379 -9.09 7.05 1.26
CA ARG A 379 -7.68 7.03 0.90
C ARG A 379 -7.49 7.01 -0.61
N PHE A 380 -6.36 7.52 -1.07
CA PHE A 380 -5.95 7.49 -2.48
C PHE A 380 -4.45 7.77 -2.62
N SER A 381 -3.86 7.31 -3.73
CA SER A 381 -2.49 7.67 -4.09
C SER A 381 -2.42 9.11 -4.56
N ALA A 382 -1.54 9.91 -3.97
CA ALA A 382 -1.31 11.30 -4.35
C ALA A 382 -0.03 11.51 -5.16
N GLN A 383 0.71 10.41 -5.40
CA GLN A 383 1.99 10.39 -6.11
C GLN A 383 1.86 9.59 -7.40
N ALA A 384 2.49 10.06 -8.46
CA ALA A 384 2.67 9.33 -9.71
C ALA A 384 4.13 8.90 -9.86
N GLY A 385 4.39 7.60 -9.93
CA GLY A 385 5.73 7.06 -10.15
C GLY A 385 6.08 6.92 -11.63
N GLU A 386 7.36 7.03 -11.96
CA GLU A 386 7.86 6.90 -13.32
C GLU A 386 8.45 5.51 -13.58
N ASN A 387 7.98 4.86 -14.63
CA ASN A 387 8.56 3.64 -15.15
C ASN A 387 9.89 3.89 -15.87
N PRO A 388 10.75 2.86 -16.04
CA PRO A 388 12.01 2.99 -16.77
C PRO A 388 11.87 3.51 -18.21
N ASP A 389 10.69 3.39 -18.82
CA ASP A 389 10.39 3.87 -20.17
C ASP A 389 9.73 5.26 -20.20
N GLY A 390 9.66 5.95 -19.06
CA GLY A 390 9.08 7.29 -18.93
C GLY A 390 7.56 7.32 -18.84
N THR A 391 6.88 6.17 -18.74
CA THR A 391 5.42 6.11 -18.57
C THR A 391 5.03 6.20 -17.09
N CYS A 392 3.78 6.58 -16.82
CA CYS A 392 3.22 6.58 -15.46
C CYS A 392 3.03 5.15 -14.97
N ASN A 393 3.67 4.78 -13.85
CA ASN A 393 3.54 3.44 -13.26
C ASN A 393 2.10 3.15 -12.82
N THR A 394 1.41 4.11 -12.22
CA THR A 394 0.02 3.95 -11.78
C THR A 394 -0.93 3.66 -12.95
N GLU A 395 -0.62 4.16 -14.16
CA GLU A 395 -1.44 3.94 -15.35
C GLU A 395 -1.08 2.66 -16.10
N ARG A 396 0.23 2.35 -16.20
CA ARG A 396 0.74 1.34 -17.15
C ARG A 396 1.31 0.10 -16.49
N GLY A 397 1.56 0.15 -15.19
CA GLY A 397 2.27 -0.89 -14.48
C GLY A 397 3.68 -1.16 -15.01
N THR A 398 4.33 -2.18 -14.47
CA THR A 398 5.63 -2.67 -14.93
C THR A 398 5.47 -3.68 -16.07
N LYS A 399 6.15 -3.42 -17.19
CA LYS A 399 6.14 -4.35 -18.33
C LYS A 399 7.06 -5.54 -18.05
N PRO A 400 6.61 -6.80 -18.29
CA PRO A 400 7.46 -7.97 -18.16
C PRO A 400 8.62 -7.96 -19.16
N ASP A 401 9.64 -8.78 -18.92
CA ASP A 401 10.75 -9.01 -19.87
C ASP A 401 10.29 -9.91 -21.01
N TYR A 402 9.44 -10.89 -20.68
CA TYR A 402 8.83 -11.79 -21.65
C TYR A 402 7.31 -11.76 -21.54
N ALA A 403 6.68 -11.18 -22.54
CA ALA A 403 5.23 -11.08 -22.56
C ALA A 403 4.56 -12.41 -22.89
N CYS A 404 3.43 -12.67 -22.21
CA CYS A 404 2.52 -13.76 -22.57
C CYS A 404 1.85 -13.52 -23.93
N GLY A 405 1.58 -14.61 -24.65
CA GLY A 405 0.63 -14.61 -25.74
C GLY A 405 -0.80 -14.34 -25.24
N ARG A 406 -1.72 -13.93 -26.15
CA ARG A 406 -3.07 -13.45 -25.80
C ARG A 406 -3.90 -14.36 -24.88
N PHE A 407 -3.64 -15.68 -24.88
CA PHE A 407 -4.34 -16.66 -24.05
C PHE A 407 -3.37 -17.59 -23.33
N GLU A 408 -2.12 -17.18 -23.22
CA GLU A 408 -1.05 -17.94 -22.57
C GLU A 408 -0.99 -17.55 -21.10
N ALA A 409 -1.06 -18.53 -20.20
CA ALA A 409 -0.85 -18.30 -18.78
C ALA A 409 0.63 -17.98 -18.52
N PRO A 410 0.98 -17.13 -17.52
CA PRO A 410 2.37 -16.78 -17.19
C PRO A 410 3.28 -18.00 -16.97
N ILE A 411 2.78 -19.04 -16.32
CA ILE A 411 3.54 -20.29 -16.13
C ILE A 411 3.86 -21.00 -17.46
N ALA A 412 2.94 -20.97 -18.44
CA ALA A 412 3.19 -21.56 -19.75
C ALA A 412 4.20 -20.74 -20.58
N ALA A 413 4.15 -19.40 -20.45
CA ALA A 413 5.13 -18.50 -21.04
C ALA A 413 6.53 -18.74 -20.44
N PHE A 414 6.62 -18.91 -19.12
CA PHE A 414 7.86 -19.31 -18.45
C PHE A 414 8.43 -20.61 -19.03
N GLU A 415 7.61 -21.66 -19.16
CA GLU A 415 8.04 -22.94 -19.72
C GLU A 415 8.60 -22.80 -21.16
N ARG A 416 7.99 -21.95 -21.95
CA ARG A 416 8.47 -21.65 -23.31
C ARG A 416 9.81 -20.93 -23.27
N VAL A 417 9.93 -19.85 -22.50
CA VAL A 417 11.12 -18.98 -22.46
C VAL A 417 12.33 -19.74 -21.90
N ARG A 418 12.15 -20.49 -20.79
CA ARG A 418 13.26 -21.24 -20.17
C ARG A 418 13.87 -22.30 -21.07
N THR A 419 13.14 -22.78 -22.09
CA THR A 419 13.65 -23.77 -23.04
C THR A 419 14.36 -23.12 -24.23
N GLU A 420 14.18 -21.84 -24.46
CA GLU A 420 14.82 -21.06 -25.52
C GLU A 420 16.17 -20.46 -25.09
N GLU A 421 16.42 -20.34 -23.79
CA GLU A 421 17.67 -19.86 -23.18
C GLU A 421 18.59 -21.02 -22.75
#